data_b0daeaf2921b249ebc6891de70ddc919
#
_entry.id   b0daeaf2921b249ebc6891de70ddc919
#
_cell.length_a   1.000
_cell.length_b   1.000
_cell.length_c   1.000
_cell.angle_alpha   90.00
_cell.angle_beta   90.00
_cell.angle_gamma   90.00
#
_symmetry.space_group_name_H-M   'P 1'
#
loop_
_entity.id
_entity.type
_entity.pdbx_description
1 polymer ?
#
loop_
_entity_poly.entity_id
_entity_poly.type
_entity_poly.pdbx_seq_one_letter_code
_entity_poly.pdbx_strand_id
1 'polypeptide(L)'
;GIPEETPTIAINRQCSSGLEAINIAAQLIKTGEADIAVAGGTENMSQVPYLIDYKARFDGLRMGDSTLRDGLTEGLGCPVNRYHMGVTAENVAERFGVSREEQDELAYISHQRSSTAISEGRFTNQITTVDVPQRRSDPIQVHTDEGPRSDTTLEGLSGLRPVFKKDGTVTAGNASSINDGAAMVVMMS
;
A
#
# COMPACT_ATOMS: atom_id res chain seq x y z
N GLY A 1 0.21 -17.60 18.65
CA GLY A 1 -0.62 -16.94 18.57
C GLY A 1 -2.10 -16.91 18.94
N ILE A 2 -2.94 -16.62 17.97
CA ILE A 2 -4.40 -16.65 18.13
C ILE A 2 -4.86 -18.10 18.04
N PRO A 3 -5.78 -18.59 18.93
CA PRO A 3 -6.33 -19.94 18.87
C PRO A 3 -7.01 -20.25 17.53
N GLU A 4 -6.97 -21.51 17.09
CA GLU A 4 -7.55 -21.94 15.80
C GLU A 4 -9.08 -21.81 15.79
N GLU A 5 -9.71 -21.85 16.95
CA GLU A 5 -11.17 -21.72 17.11
C GLU A 5 -11.66 -20.27 16.95
N THR A 6 -10.75 -19.29 16.91
CA THR A 6 -11.13 -17.89 16.82
C THR A 6 -11.74 -17.59 15.43
N PRO A 7 -12.99 -17.11 15.37
CA PRO A 7 -13.62 -16.75 14.11
C PRO A 7 -12.84 -15.64 13.39
N THR A 8 -12.74 -15.74 12.06
CA THR A 8 -12.07 -14.75 11.23
C THR A 8 -12.95 -14.28 10.08
N ILE A 9 -12.82 -13.01 9.72
CA ILE A 9 -13.50 -12.41 8.59
C ILE A 9 -12.46 -11.74 7.70
N ALA A 10 -12.43 -12.11 6.42
CA ALA A 10 -11.65 -11.39 5.41
C ALA A 10 -12.52 -10.31 4.76
N ILE A 11 -12.00 -9.09 4.70
CA ILE A 11 -12.71 -7.92 4.20
C ILE A 11 -11.95 -7.38 2.99
N ASN A 12 -12.68 -7.09 1.93
CA ASN A 12 -12.14 -6.36 0.79
C ASN A 12 -12.98 -5.12 0.50
N ARG A 13 -12.39 -3.95 0.76
CA ARG A 13 -12.88 -2.63 0.40
C ARG A 13 -11.74 -1.81 -0.22
N GLN A 14 -10.94 -2.47 -1.04
CA GLN A 14 -9.74 -1.90 -1.65
C GLN A 14 -8.82 -1.26 -0.58
N CYS A 15 -8.26 -0.08 -0.83
CA CYS A 15 -7.38 0.63 0.10
C CYS A 15 -8.02 0.94 1.46
N SER A 16 -9.34 0.87 1.59
CA SER A 16 -10.07 1.11 2.84
C SER A 16 -10.30 -0.16 3.67
N SER A 17 -9.80 -1.32 3.24
CA SER A 17 -10.08 -2.62 3.90
C SER A 17 -9.64 -2.64 5.37
N GLY A 18 -8.46 -2.12 5.70
CA GLY A 18 -7.96 -2.06 7.06
C GLY A 18 -8.83 -1.20 7.97
N LEU A 19 -9.26 -0.03 7.50
CA LEU A 19 -10.19 0.82 8.26
C LEU A 19 -11.56 0.17 8.43
N GLU A 20 -12.06 -0.52 7.39
CA GLU A 20 -13.33 -1.24 7.47
C GLU A 20 -13.26 -2.41 8.45
N ALA A 21 -12.13 -3.11 8.53
CA ALA A 21 -11.91 -4.15 9.54
C ALA A 21 -12.06 -3.58 10.96
N ILE A 22 -11.48 -2.41 11.21
CA ILE A 22 -11.60 -1.70 12.49
C ILE A 22 -13.06 -1.31 12.77
N ASN A 23 -13.78 -0.79 11.77
CA ASN A 23 -15.19 -0.42 11.90
C ASN A 23 -16.07 -1.62 12.27
N ILE A 24 -15.87 -2.77 11.60
CA ILE A 24 -16.62 -4.00 11.87
C ILE A 24 -16.29 -4.53 13.27
N ALA A 25 -15.00 -4.55 13.65
CA ALA A 25 -14.60 -4.95 15.01
C ALA A 25 -15.26 -4.06 16.08
N ALA A 26 -15.31 -2.73 15.86
CA ALA A 26 -15.99 -1.81 16.76
C ALA A 26 -17.51 -2.08 16.85
N GLN A 27 -18.14 -2.48 15.74
CA GLN A 27 -19.56 -2.85 15.74
C GLN A 27 -19.80 -4.13 16.55
N LEU A 28 -19.00 -5.19 16.34
CA LEU A 28 -19.11 -6.45 17.06
C LEU A 28 -18.95 -6.23 18.58
N ILE A 29 -18.02 -5.40 19.02
CA ILE A 29 -17.84 -5.05 20.43
C ILE A 29 -19.05 -4.27 20.96
N LYS A 30 -19.55 -3.26 20.24
CA LYS A 30 -20.70 -2.47 20.64
C LYS A 30 -22.00 -3.27 20.72
N THR A 31 -22.17 -4.29 19.88
CA THR A 31 -23.35 -5.18 19.91
C THR A 31 -23.22 -6.31 20.91
N GLY A 32 -22.07 -6.46 21.57
CA GLY A 32 -21.83 -7.52 22.56
C GLY A 32 -21.58 -8.88 21.92
N GLU A 33 -21.27 -8.93 20.63
CA GLU A 33 -20.93 -10.16 19.91
C GLU A 33 -19.47 -10.57 20.14
N ALA A 34 -18.62 -9.62 20.52
CA ALA A 34 -17.22 -9.86 20.90
C ALA A 34 -16.80 -8.90 22.03
N ASP A 35 -15.99 -9.38 22.96
CA ASP A 35 -15.37 -8.55 23.99
C ASP A 35 -14.01 -8.01 23.56
N ILE A 36 -13.29 -8.80 22.76
CA ILE A 36 -11.96 -8.47 22.22
C ILE A 36 -11.92 -8.82 20.73
N ALA A 37 -11.36 -7.95 19.94
CA ALA A 37 -11.14 -8.17 18.50
C ALA A 37 -9.74 -7.69 18.09
N VAL A 38 -9.12 -8.42 17.15
CA VAL A 38 -7.92 -7.98 16.45
C VAL A 38 -8.33 -7.57 15.03
N ALA A 39 -8.03 -6.35 14.65
CA ALA A 39 -8.41 -5.82 13.33
C ALA A 39 -7.24 -5.08 12.66
N GLY A 40 -7.18 -5.14 11.36
CA GLY A 40 -6.13 -4.47 10.59
C GLY A 40 -6.03 -4.98 9.17
N GLY A 41 -4.85 -4.91 8.60
CA GLY A 41 -4.61 -5.37 7.24
C GLY A 41 -3.15 -5.68 6.97
N THR A 42 -2.94 -6.42 5.90
CA THR A 42 -1.63 -6.73 5.35
C THR A 42 -1.66 -6.59 3.83
N GLU A 43 -0.57 -6.13 3.26
CA GLU A 43 -0.37 -6.05 1.82
C GLU A 43 1.02 -6.54 1.45
N ASN A 44 1.10 -7.30 0.37
CA ASN A 44 2.36 -7.79 -0.18
C ASN A 44 2.40 -7.45 -1.67
N MET A 45 2.77 -6.20 -1.97
CA MET A 45 2.77 -5.68 -3.33
C MET A 45 3.96 -6.22 -4.14
N SER A 46 5.07 -6.56 -3.48
CA SER A 46 6.27 -7.08 -4.15
C SER A 46 6.09 -8.49 -4.72
N GLN A 47 5.09 -9.25 -4.24
CA GLN A 47 4.85 -10.63 -4.65
C GLN A 47 3.50 -10.82 -5.37
N VAL A 48 2.89 -9.76 -5.85
CA VAL A 48 1.66 -9.86 -6.65
C VAL A 48 1.94 -10.62 -7.94
N PRO A 49 1.17 -11.69 -8.24
CA PRO A 49 1.42 -12.51 -9.42
C PRO A 49 0.96 -11.84 -10.72
N TYR A 50 1.54 -12.26 -11.83
CA TYR A 50 0.96 -12.04 -13.14
C TYR A 50 -0.25 -12.97 -13.36
N LEU A 51 -1.28 -12.48 -14.00
CA LEU A 51 -2.56 -13.14 -14.19
C LEU A 51 -2.71 -13.58 -15.65
N ILE A 52 -3.12 -14.82 -15.84
CA ILE A 52 -3.56 -15.33 -17.12
C ILE A 52 -5.09 -15.32 -17.20
N ASP A 53 -5.67 -15.12 -18.39
CA ASP A 53 -7.12 -15.11 -18.56
C ASP A 53 -7.75 -16.46 -18.13
N TYR A 54 -8.95 -16.37 -17.54
CA TYR A 54 -9.70 -17.55 -17.06
C TYR A 54 -9.97 -18.61 -18.15
N LYS A 55 -10.00 -18.20 -19.41
CA LYS A 55 -10.16 -19.10 -20.56
C LYS A 55 -9.06 -20.14 -20.62
N ALA A 56 -7.85 -19.83 -20.14
CA ALA A 56 -6.77 -20.82 -20.05
C ALA A 56 -7.17 -22.07 -19.24
N ARG A 57 -8.07 -21.92 -18.26
CA ARG A 57 -8.54 -23.03 -17.42
C ARG A 57 -9.55 -23.94 -18.14
N PHE A 58 -10.46 -23.37 -18.95
CA PHE A 58 -11.56 -24.10 -19.56
C PHE A 58 -11.31 -24.44 -21.03
N ASP A 59 -10.73 -23.51 -21.77
CA ASP A 59 -10.49 -23.67 -23.22
C ASP A 59 -9.07 -24.15 -23.53
N GLY A 60 -8.17 -24.11 -22.53
CA GLY A 60 -6.75 -24.35 -22.69
C GLY A 60 -6.04 -23.22 -23.45
N LEU A 61 -4.72 -23.25 -23.44
CA LEU A 61 -3.88 -22.39 -24.27
C LEU A 61 -3.75 -23.07 -25.65
N ARG A 62 -4.23 -22.39 -26.68
CA ARG A 62 -4.14 -22.85 -28.05
C ARG A 62 -2.90 -22.29 -28.74
N MET A 63 -2.65 -22.67 -29.97
CA MET A 63 -1.58 -22.13 -30.82
C MET A 63 -1.73 -20.61 -30.95
N GLY A 64 -0.66 -19.87 -30.69
CA GLY A 64 -0.62 -18.41 -30.68
C GLY A 64 -0.21 -17.83 -29.32
N ASP A 65 0.01 -16.51 -29.30
CA ASP A 65 0.43 -15.80 -28.10
C ASP A 65 -0.70 -15.66 -27.07
N SER A 66 -0.32 -15.61 -25.79
CA SER A 66 -1.20 -15.29 -24.69
C SER A 66 -0.67 -14.12 -23.89
N THR A 67 -1.56 -13.25 -23.42
CA THR A 67 -1.20 -12.07 -22.61
C THR A 67 -1.19 -12.43 -21.14
N LEU A 68 -0.13 -12.05 -20.43
CA LEU A 68 -0.09 -12.01 -18.99
C LEU A 68 -0.40 -10.58 -18.53
N ARG A 69 -1.36 -10.44 -17.62
CA ARG A 69 -1.70 -9.15 -17.01
C ARG A 69 -0.95 -9.01 -15.69
N ASP A 70 -0.36 -7.85 -15.45
CA ASP A 70 0.27 -7.52 -14.19
C ASP A 70 -0.82 -7.31 -13.12
N GLY A 71 -0.88 -8.21 -12.14
CA GLY A 71 -1.85 -8.15 -11.04
C GLY A 71 -1.70 -6.90 -10.18
N LEU A 72 -0.49 -6.36 -10.05
CA LEU A 72 -0.25 -5.12 -9.32
C LEU A 72 -0.89 -3.92 -10.03
N THR A 73 -0.65 -3.79 -11.31
CA THR A 73 -1.27 -2.72 -12.14
C THR A 73 -2.80 -2.85 -12.15
N GLU A 74 -3.33 -4.07 -12.23
CA GLU A 74 -4.78 -4.33 -12.13
C GLU A 74 -5.34 -3.88 -10.77
N GLY A 75 -4.65 -4.18 -9.66
CA GLY A 75 -5.04 -3.77 -8.31
C GLY A 75 -5.03 -2.26 -8.10
N LEU A 76 -4.15 -1.53 -8.80
CA LEU A 76 -4.04 -0.07 -8.75
C LEU A 76 -4.93 0.64 -9.79
N GLY A 77 -5.71 -0.12 -10.55
CA GLY A 77 -6.67 0.39 -11.53
C GLY A 77 -8.02 0.75 -10.90
N CYS A 78 -8.60 1.88 -11.30
CA CYS A 78 -9.98 2.24 -10.94
C CYS A 78 -10.95 1.27 -11.61
N PRO A 79 -11.77 0.50 -10.87
CA PRO A 79 -12.70 -0.45 -11.48
C PRO A 79 -13.86 0.23 -12.23
N VAL A 80 -14.16 1.48 -11.91
CA VAL A 80 -15.23 2.26 -12.53
C VAL A 80 -14.74 2.94 -13.81
N ASN A 81 -13.65 3.68 -13.72
CA ASN A 81 -13.15 4.52 -14.81
C ASN A 81 -12.07 3.86 -15.68
N ARG A 82 -11.57 2.68 -15.26
CA ARG A 82 -10.62 1.87 -16.02
C ARG A 82 -9.27 2.54 -16.31
N TYR A 83 -8.81 3.43 -15.41
CA TYR A 83 -7.48 4.03 -15.45
C TYR A 83 -6.75 3.85 -14.11
N HIS A 84 -5.44 3.99 -14.14
CA HIS A 84 -4.56 3.86 -12.97
C HIS A 84 -4.82 4.96 -11.94
N MET A 85 -4.65 4.67 -10.63
CA MET A 85 -4.85 5.65 -9.55
C MET A 85 -3.97 6.91 -9.69
N GLY A 86 -2.79 6.81 -10.33
CA GLY A 86 -1.98 7.97 -10.66
C GLY A 86 -2.67 8.95 -11.61
N VAL A 87 -3.50 8.45 -12.54
CA VAL A 87 -4.35 9.31 -13.39
C VAL A 87 -5.45 9.97 -12.56
N THR A 88 -5.97 9.29 -11.53
CA THR A 88 -6.90 9.93 -10.57
C THR A 88 -6.23 11.10 -9.86
N ALA A 89 -4.97 10.95 -9.44
CA ALA A 89 -4.21 12.04 -8.81
C ALA A 89 -4.02 13.22 -9.77
N GLU A 90 -3.69 12.98 -11.04
CA GLU A 90 -3.62 14.03 -12.06
C GLU A 90 -4.98 14.76 -12.25
N ASN A 91 -6.08 14.00 -12.27
CA ASN A 91 -7.42 14.59 -12.38
C ASN A 91 -7.77 15.45 -11.15
N VAL A 92 -7.34 15.04 -9.96
CA VAL A 92 -7.51 15.82 -8.72
C VAL A 92 -6.68 17.10 -8.79
N ALA A 93 -5.42 17.00 -9.19
CA ALA A 93 -4.54 18.16 -9.35
C ALA A 93 -5.13 19.19 -10.34
N GLU A 94 -5.58 18.74 -11.49
CA GLU A 94 -6.21 19.58 -12.51
C GLU A 94 -7.51 20.22 -12.00
N ARG A 95 -8.40 19.44 -11.36
CA ARG A 95 -9.71 19.89 -10.89
C ARG A 95 -9.62 20.93 -9.77
N PHE A 96 -8.65 20.78 -8.87
CA PHE A 96 -8.51 21.63 -7.69
C PHE A 96 -7.36 22.64 -7.79
N GLY A 97 -6.66 22.68 -8.93
CA GLY A 97 -5.58 23.63 -9.17
C GLY A 97 -4.36 23.38 -8.28
N VAL A 98 -4.08 22.11 -7.91
CA VAL A 98 -2.91 21.76 -7.11
C VAL A 98 -1.69 21.72 -8.02
N SER A 99 -0.74 22.61 -7.78
CA SER A 99 0.47 22.73 -8.62
C SER A 99 1.46 21.60 -8.39
N ARG A 100 2.41 21.45 -9.29
CA ARG A 100 3.53 20.52 -9.16
C ARG A 100 4.40 20.88 -7.96
N GLU A 101 4.64 22.15 -7.74
CA GLU A 101 5.44 22.67 -6.65
C GLU A 101 4.82 22.34 -5.29
N GLU A 102 3.51 22.51 -5.14
CA GLU A 102 2.78 22.14 -3.91
C GLU A 102 2.85 20.63 -3.63
N GLN A 103 2.76 19.80 -4.66
CA GLN A 103 2.90 18.34 -4.55
C GLN A 103 4.32 17.95 -4.11
N ASP A 104 5.34 18.55 -4.72
CA ASP A 104 6.74 18.29 -4.38
C ASP A 104 7.09 18.80 -2.98
N GLU A 105 6.56 19.96 -2.57
CA GLU A 105 6.72 20.49 -1.21
C GLU A 105 6.12 19.57 -0.16
N LEU A 106 4.90 19.06 -0.39
CA LEU A 106 4.27 18.09 0.50
C LEU A 106 5.11 16.80 0.60
N ALA A 107 5.60 16.28 -0.51
CA ALA A 107 6.46 15.10 -0.53
C ALA A 107 7.76 15.33 0.24
N TYR A 108 8.43 16.47 0.03
CA TYR A 108 9.62 16.86 0.76
C TYR A 108 9.37 16.91 2.27
N ILE A 109 8.36 17.65 2.71
CA ILE A 109 8.01 17.78 4.13
C ILE A 109 7.67 16.42 4.74
N SER A 110 6.96 15.55 4.00
CA SER A 110 6.62 14.19 4.43
C SER A 110 7.88 13.35 4.68
N HIS A 111 8.83 13.35 3.76
CA HIS A 111 10.11 12.65 3.93
C HIS A 111 10.89 13.17 5.13
N GLN A 112 11.00 14.50 5.29
CA GLN A 112 11.72 15.11 6.41
C GLN A 112 11.07 14.74 7.76
N ARG A 113 9.75 14.82 7.87
CA ARG A 113 9.01 14.47 9.09
C ARG A 113 9.15 12.99 9.43
N SER A 114 9.03 12.09 8.44
CA SER A 114 9.16 10.65 8.63
C SER A 114 10.58 10.28 9.06
N SER A 115 11.60 10.82 8.41
CA SER A 115 13.01 10.58 8.76
C SER A 115 13.33 11.08 10.17
N THR A 116 12.82 12.25 10.56
CA THR A 116 12.96 12.77 11.93
C THR A 116 12.28 11.85 12.94
N ALA A 117 11.05 11.41 12.66
CA ALA A 117 10.30 10.51 13.56
C ALA A 117 11.02 9.17 13.74
N ILE A 118 11.62 8.62 12.68
CA ILE A 118 12.40 7.39 12.74
C ILE A 118 13.68 7.63 13.59
N SER A 119 14.43 8.70 13.33
CA SER A 119 15.68 8.98 14.05
C SER A 119 15.46 9.25 15.55
N GLU A 120 14.33 9.81 15.92
CA GLU A 120 13.90 10.04 17.30
C GLU A 120 13.27 8.82 17.97
N GLY A 121 13.12 7.70 17.25
CA GLY A 121 12.54 6.46 17.76
C GLY A 121 11.04 6.54 18.08
N ARG A 122 10.28 7.46 17.47
CA ARG A 122 8.87 7.68 17.77
C ARG A 122 7.99 6.45 17.50
N PHE A 123 8.42 5.57 16.59
CA PHE A 123 7.69 4.36 16.22
C PHE A 123 8.20 3.08 16.89
N THR A 124 9.27 3.15 17.70
CA THR A 124 9.94 1.96 18.26
C THR A 124 8.99 1.02 19.01
N ASN A 125 8.02 1.58 19.76
CA ASN A 125 7.04 0.79 20.51
C ASN A 125 5.89 0.23 19.66
N GLN A 126 5.80 0.59 18.38
CA GLN A 126 4.74 0.19 17.47
C GLN A 126 5.25 -0.80 16.41
N ILE A 127 6.56 -0.87 16.21
CA ILE A 127 7.18 -1.71 15.20
C ILE A 127 7.52 -3.07 15.80
N THR A 128 7.07 -4.14 15.12
CA THR A 128 7.51 -5.51 15.39
C THR A 128 8.55 -5.89 14.34
N THR A 129 9.72 -6.33 14.79
CA THR A 129 10.77 -6.80 13.89
C THR A 129 10.32 -8.03 13.12
N VAL A 130 10.56 -8.03 11.81
CA VAL A 130 10.26 -9.16 10.92
C VAL A 130 11.57 -9.81 10.46
N ASP A 131 11.71 -11.10 10.71
CA ASP A 131 12.83 -11.91 10.23
C ASP A 131 12.55 -12.38 8.80
N VAL A 132 13.29 -11.84 7.83
CA VAL A 132 13.16 -12.20 6.41
C VAL A 132 14.15 -13.34 6.09
N PRO A 133 13.65 -14.55 5.83
CA PRO A 133 14.51 -15.72 5.57
C PRO A 133 15.40 -15.48 4.36
N GLN A 134 16.67 -15.85 4.49
CA GLN A 134 17.64 -15.83 3.41
C GLN A 134 17.98 -17.25 2.95
N ARG A 135 18.30 -17.41 1.67
CA ARG A 135 18.56 -18.75 1.09
C ARG A 135 19.86 -19.40 1.62
N ARG A 136 20.87 -18.61 1.97
CA ARG A 136 22.21 -19.10 2.31
C ARG A 136 22.87 -18.38 3.49
N SER A 137 22.13 -17.58 4.24
CA SER A 137 22.63 -16.83 5.39
C SER A 137 21.54 -16.73 6.46
N ASP A 138 21.88 -16.18 7.61
CA ASP A 138 20.91 -15.88 8.65
C ASP A 138 19.82 -14.93 8.15
N PRO A 139 18.62 -14.96 8.74
CA PRO A 139 17.53 -14.04 8.40
C PRO A 139 17.97 -12.57 8.53
N ILE A 140 17.47 -11.73 7.63
CA ILE A 140 17.64 -10.29 7.75
C ILE A 140 16.50 -9.76 8.62
N GLN A 141 16.86 -9.00 9.67
CA GLN A 141 15.88 -8.35 10.52
C GLN A 141 15.45 -7.01 9.93
N VAL A 142 14.15 -6.88 9.61
CA VAL A 142 13.53 -5.63 9.14
C VAL A 142 12.76 -5.03 10.30
N HIS A 143 13.19 -3.85 10.75
CA HIS A 143 12.63 -3.13 11.89
C HIS A 143 12.57 -1.61 11.66
N THR A 144 12.89 -1.17 10.44
CA THR A 144 12.85 0.24 10.05
C THR A 144 12.21 0.35 8.67
N ASP A 145 11.32 1.32 8.50
CA ASP A 145 10.71 1.61 7.20
C ASP A 145 11.76 2.10 6.20
N GLU A 146 11.79 1.48 5.02
CA GLU A 146 12.77 1.77 3.96
C GLU A 146 12.33 2.92 3.04
N GLY A 147 11.02 3.26 3.04
CA GLY A 147 10.44 4.25 2.14
C GLY A 147 10.87 5.71 2.40
N PRO A 148 10.98 6.19 3.66
CA PRO A 148 11.39 7.55 3.95
C PRO A 148 12.84 7.84 3.53
N ARG A 149 13.04 8.95 2.83
CA ARG A 149 14.35 9.37 2.29
C ARG A 149 14.78 10.69 2.93
N SER A 150 15.76 10.63 3.82
CA SER A 150 16.33 11.83 4.49
C SER A 150 17.10 12.75 3.56
N ASP A 151 17.58 12.21 2.44
CA ASP A 151 18.35 12.91 1.40
C ASP A 151 17.47 13.58 0.33
N THR A 152 16.15 13.52 0.47
CA THR A 152 15.21 14.17 -0.45
C THR A 152 15.38 15.68 -0.44
N THR A 153 15.43 16.30 -1.62
CA THR A 153 15.49 17.76 -1.80
C THR A 153 14.42 18.23 -2.77
N LEU A 154 13.97 19.48 -2.65
CA LEU A 154 13.01 20.07 -3.59
C LEU A 154 13.56 20.12 -5.02
N GLU A 155 14.87 20.40 -5.17
CA GLU A 155 15.53 20.37 -6.48
C GLU A 155 15.50 18.99 -7.11
N GLY A 156 15.79 17.93 -6.32
CA GLY A 156 15.72 16.54 -6.78
C GLY A 156 14.31 16.15 -7.22
N LEU A 157 13.29 16.55 -6.46
CA LEU A 157 11.89 16.28 -6.79
C LEU A 157 11.47 17.01 -8.07
N SER A 158 11.78 18.29 -8.22
CA SER A 158 11.40 19.10 -9.39
C SER A 158 12.01 18.58 -10.69
N GLY A 159 13.17 17.91 -10.63
CA GLY A 159 13.83 17.28 -11.77
C GLY A 159 13.15 15.98 -12.27
N LEU A 160 12.20 15.41 -11.52
CA LEU A 160 11.55 14.16 -11.90
C LEU A 160 10.48 14.37 -12.99
N ARG A 161 10.37 13.39 -13.88
CA ARG A 161 9.39 13.42 -14.98
C ARG A 161 8.03 12.89 -14.52
N PRO A 162 6.92 13.45 -15.03
CA PRO A 162 5.59 12.88 -14.85
C PRO A 162 5.52 11.43 -15.34
N VAL A 163 4.76 10.58 -14.63
CA VAL A 163 4.70 9.13 -14.89
C VAL A 163 3.39 8.71 -15.54
N PHE A 164 2.28 9.35 -15.19
CA PHE A 164 0.93 8.87 -15.53
C PHE A 164 0.26 9.65 -16.66
N LYS A 165 0.66 10.90 -16.91
CA LYS A 165 0.11 11.76 -17.94
C LYS A 165 1.25 12.52 -18.62
N LYS A 166 1.22 12.62 -19.95
CA LYS A 166 2.14 13.52 -20.65
C LYS A 166 1.87 14.95 -20.17
N ASP A 167 2.90 15.67 -19.82
CA ASP A 167 2.79 17.02 -19.26
C ASP A 167 1.97 17.08 -17.94
N GLY A 168 1.95 15.97 -17.20
CA GLY A 168 1.32 15.87 -15.88
C GLY A 168 2.19 16.40 -14.75
N THR A 169 1.73 16.21 -13.52
CA THR A 169 2.38 16.71 -12.29
C THR A 169 2.80 15.60 -11.33
N VAL A 170 2.22 14.41 -11.46
CA VAL A 170 2.48 13.27 -10.57
C VAL A 170 3.73 12.51 -11.02
N THR A 171 4.71 12.40 -10.13
CA THR A 171 6.02 11.78 -10.36
C THR A 171 6.28 10.64 -9.40
N ALA A 172 7.36 9.88 -9.60
CA ALA A 172 7.81 8.87 -8.65
C ALA A 172 8.22 9.44 -7.28
N GLY A 173 8.51 10.74 -7.19
CA GLY A 173 8.92 11.41 -5.96
C GLY A 173 7.76 11.97 -5.14
N ASN A 174 6.61 12.24 -5.74
CA ASN A 174 5.42 12.78 -5.07
C ASN A 174 4.22 11.83 -5.10
N ALA A 175 4.41 10.58 -5.54
CA ALA A 175 3.41 9.52 -5.51
C ALA A 175 3.72 8.51 -4.41
N SER A 176 2.70 7.72 -4.03
CA SER A 176 2.84 6.58 -3.12
C SER A 176 3.77 5.53 -3.71
N SER A 177 4.66 4.98 -2.91
CA SER A 177 5.54 3.88 -3.30
C SER A 177 4.83 2.53 -3.26
N ILE A 178 5.46 1.51 -3.87
CA ILE A 178 5.06 0.10 -3.76
C ILE A 178 5.70 -0.45 -2.50
N ASN A 179 4.89 -0.96 -1.56
CA ASN A 179 5.37 -1.42 -0.26
C ASN A 179 4.74 -2.74 0.15
N ASP A 180 5.48 -3.49 0.95
CA ASP A 180 4.96 -4.61 1.73
C ASP A 180 4.75 -4.12 3.16
N GLY A 181 3.70 -4.58 3.83
CA GLY A 181 3.45 -4.18 5.20
C GLY A 181 2.25 -4.85 5.84
N ALA A 182 2.21 -4.78 7.15
CA ALA A 182 1.07 -5.22 7.95
C ALA A 182 0.92 -4.32 9.18
N ALA A 183 -0.31 -4.02 9.55
CA ALA A 183 -0.61 -3.27 10.76
C ALA A 183 -1.90 -3.79 11.40
N MET A 184 -1.86 -4.02 12.71
CA MET A 184 -2.97 -4.55 13.48
C MET A 184 -3.20 -3.73 14.73
N VAL A 185 -4.46 -3.65 15.15
CA VAL A 185 -4.87 -3.07 16.44
C VAL A 185 -5.67 -4.10 17.23
N VAL A 186 -5.53 -4.08 18.55
CA VAL A 186 -6.38 -4.82 19.48
C VAL A 186 -7.44 -3.86 19.98
N MET A 187 -8.70 -4.27 19.88
CA MET A 187 -9.86 -3.51 20.31
C MET A 187 -10.62 -4.29 21.38
N MET A 188 -11.13 -3.60 22.38
CA MET A 188 -11.89 -4.23 23.48
C MET A 188 -12.93 -3.27 24.04
N SER A 189 -13.89 -3.84 24.78
CA SER A 189 -14.95 -3.11 25.50
C SER A 189 -14.42 -2.35 26.72
#